data_bc04520853e2db6605c3c210abaf9656
#
_entry.id   bc04520853e2db6605c3c210abaf9656
#
_cell.length_a   1.000
_cell.length_b   1.000
_cell.length_c   1.000
_cell.angle_alpha   90.00
_cell.angle_beta   90.00
_cell.angle_gamma   90.00
#
_symmetry.space_group_name_H-M   'P 1'
#
loop_
_entity.id
_entity.type
_entity.pdbx_description
1 polymer ?
#
loop_
_entity_poly.entity_id
_entity_poly.type
_entity_poly.pdbx_seq_one_letter_code
_entity_poly.pdbx_strand_id
1 'polypeptide(L)'
;MLCLPGVRGGGGHLDVLDWRFTETPYNYCPMKRALITGITGQDGSYLADLLLEKGYEVHGIIRRASTFNTSRIDHLYADPHVNDVRLFLHYGDLSDSVNLVKLLYELKPDEIYHLGAQSHVRVSFDIPEYTADVTGVGTIRILEAIREAGLRSRFYQASSSEMFGKAQEVPQNEKTPFWPRSPYGVAKVFSYWATVNYRESYGLCASNGILFNHESSRRGETFVTRKISRAVAAIKHGLQKELFLGNLDAKRDWGYAPEYVEGMWRILQLDEGDDFVLATGETHSVREFAEAAFACADLDWRKFVKQDPRYQRPAEVDLLIGDASKAKKILGWEPKVRFNELVRIMVDADMKFFSRETPRRHLGQMP
;
A
#
# COMPACT_ATOMS: atom_id res chain seq x y z
N MET A 1 20.29 69.85 27.53
CA MET A 1 20.18 70.99 28.45
C MET A 1 19.43 70.57 29.65
N LEU A 2 20.06 70.71 30.81
CA LEU A 2 19.66 70.64 32.24
C LEU A 2 19.43 69.21 32.79
N CYS A 3 20.41 68.65 33.46
CA CYS A 3 20.96 68.90 34.80
C CYS A 3 20.18 68.22 35.91
N LEU A 4 20.92 67.27 36.54
CA LEU A 4 20.76 66.59 37.82
C LEU A 4 20.47 67.53 39.02
N PRO A 5 20.04 67.02 40.21
CA PRO A 5 20.91 66.30 41.13
C PRO A 5 20.21 65.15 41.88
N GLY A 6 20.74 64.10 42.28
CA GLY A 6 21.72 63.69 43.26
C GLY A 6 21.19 63.59 44.68
N VAL A 7 20.98 62.32 45.22
CA VAL A 7 21.10 62.04 46.71
C VAL A 7 21.60 60.58 46.90
N ARG A 8 22.57 60.46 47.79
CA ARG A 8 23.27 59.24 48.24
C ARG A 8 22.45 58.49 49.32
N GLY A 9 22.68 57.15 49.33
CA GLY A 9 22.82 56.47 50.60
C GLY A 9 22.06 55.18 50.77
N GLY A 10 22.80 54.14 51.06
CA GLY A 10 22.27 52.98 51.77
C GLY A 10 22.51 51.63 51.13
N GLY A 11 23.53 50.92 51.63
CA GLY A 11 23.88 49.55 51.16
C GLY A 11 22.85 48.53 51.63
N GLY A 12 22.56 47.64 50.75
CA GLY A 12 21.84 46.42 51.03
C GLY A 12 22.18 45.42 49.91
N HIS A 13 22.96 44.41 50.29
CA HIS A 13 23.18 43.27 49.41
C HIS A 13 21.84 42.64 49.11
N LEU A 14 21.37 42.78 47.89
CA LEU A 14 20.32 41.95 47.31
C LEU A 14 21.00 40.90 46.47
N ASP A 15 20.97 39.64 46.92
CA ASP A 15 21.32 38.48 46.15
C ASP A 15 20.45 38.47 44.88
N VAL A 16 21.09 38.74 43.74
CA VAL A 16 20.47 38.53 42.42
C VAL A 16 20.41 37.04 42.19
N LEU A 17 19.23 36.48 42.42
CA LEU A 17 18.90 35.12 41.97
C LEU A 17 19.06 35.07 40.47
N ASP A 18 20.18 34.49 40.01
CA ASP A 18 20.50 34.19 38.63
C ASP A 18 19.55 33.08 38.13
N TRP A 19 18.38 33.49 37.62
CA TRP A 19 17.47 32.60 36.91
C TRP A 19 18.10 32.23 35.56
N ARG A 20 19.06 31.29 35.57
CA ARG A 20 19.43 30.59 34.35
C ARG A 20 18.27 29.71 33.97
N PHE A 21 17.48 30.17 33.02
CA PHE A 21 16.61 29.28 32.26
C PHE A 21 17.53 28.25 31.61
N THR A 22 17.62 27.06 32.17
CA THR A 22 18.10 25.90 31.42
C THR A 22 17.04 25.61 30.38
N GLU A 23 17.21 26.24 29.21
CA GLU A 23 16.54 25.75 27.99
C GLU A 23 17.00 24.33 27.80
N THR A 24 16.21 23.35 28.25
CA THR A 24 16.30 22.00 27.69
C THR A 24 15.95 22.16 26.21
N PRO A 25 16.88 21.86 25.31
CA PRO A 25 16.52 21.87 23.89
C PRO A 25 15.45 20.79 23.72
N TYR A 26 14.20 21.19 23.61
CA TYR A 26 13.21 20.34 22.97
C TYR A 26 13.79 20.04 21.59
N ASN A 27 14.33 18.84 21.41
CA ASN A 27 14.65 18.31 20.09
C ASN A 27 13.31 18.20 19.32
N TYR A 28 12.90 19.30 18.72
CA TYR A 28 11.81 19.34 17.78
C TYR A 28 12.31 18.63 16.53
N CYS A 29 12.22 17.29 16.52
CA CYS A 29 12.42 16.54 15.29
C CYS A 29 11.24 16.94 14.38
N PRO A 30 11.49 17.63 13.25
CA PRO A 30 10.39 18.04 12.38
C PRO A 30 9.62 16.80 11.96
N MET A 31 8.29 16.89 11.99
CA MET A 31 7.39 15.81 11.59
C MET A 31 7.68 15.43 10.14
N LYS A 32 7.98 14.16 9.90
CA LYS A 32 8.24 13.67 8.53
C LYS A 32 6.98 13.74 7.69
N ARG A 33 7.13 14.13 6.43
CA ARG A 33 6.08 14.15 5.41
C ARG A 33 6.19 12.94 4.50
N ALA A 34 5.08 12.22 4.35
CA ALA A 34 4.98 11.11 3.42
C ALA A 34 3.94 11.39 2.32
N LEU A 35 4.30 11.13 1.05
CA LEU A 35 3.38 11.16 -0.07
C LEU A 35 3.05 9.74 -0.51
N ILE A 36 1.75 9.41 -0.58
CA ILE A 36 1.27 8.10 -1.02
C ILE A 36 0.47 8.28 -2.31
N THR A 37 0.94 7.70 -3.41
CA THR A 37 0.10 7.51 -4.60
C THR A 37 -0.70 6.22 -4.44
N GLY A 38 -1.97 6.23 -4.86
CA GLY A 38 -2.85 5.07 -4.66
C GLY A 38 -3.31 4.86 -3.22
N ILE A 39 -3.40 5.94 -2.42
CA ILE A 39 -3.81 5.92 -1.01
C ILE A 39 -5.19 5.26 -0.79
N THR A 40 -6.09 5.33 -1.76
CA THR A 40 -7.43 4.71 -1.70
C THR A 40 -7.44 3.20 -1.96
N GLY A 41 -6.28 2.63 -2.31
CA GLY A 41 -6.10 1.18 -2.48
C GLY A 41 -6.00 0.45 -1.14
N GLN A 42 -5.90 -0.89 -1.19
CA GLN A 42 -5.66 -1.71 -0.01
C GLN A 42 -4.41 -1.25 0.74
N ASP A 43 -3.27 -1.30 0.07
CA ASP A 43 -1.97 -1.05 0.70
C ASP A 43 -1.82 0.42 1.10
N GLY A 44 -2.28 1.34 0.24
CA GLY A 44 -2.24 2.78 0.54
C GLY A 44 -3.04 3.15 1.77
N SER A 45 -4.19 2.50 2.01
CA SER A 45 -5.01 2.75 3.18
C SER A 45 -4.39 2.23 4.48
N TYR A 46 -3.78 1.03 4.47
CA TYR A 46 -3.05 0.51 5.63
C TYR A 46 -1.74 1.25 5.89
N LEU A 47 -1.07 1.68 4.83
CA LEU A 47 0.13 2.50 4.96
C LEU A 47 -0.18 3.87 5.56
N ALA A 48 -1.31 4.48 5.18
CA ALA A 48 -1.77 5.72 5.80
C ALA A 48 -2.04 5.53 7.30
N ASP A 49 -2.74 4.46 7.70
CA ASP A 49 -2.93 4.10 9.12
C ASP A 49 -1.57 4.04 9.84
N LEU A 50 -0.65 3.23 9.32
CA LEU A 50 0.68 3.00 9.91
C LEU A 50 1.50 4.29 10.04
N LEU A 51 1.55 5.12 9.01
CA LEU A 51 2.33 6.35 9.01
C LEU A 51 1.75 7.40 9.97
N LEU A 52 0.42 7.52 10.06
CA LEU A 52 -0.25 8.38 11.05
C LEU A 52 0.03 7.93 12.48
N GLU A 53 0.02 6.61 12.76
CA GLU A 53 0.41 6.05 14.06
C GLU A 53 1.88 6.35 14.40
N LYS A 54 2.76 6.35 13.39
CA LYS A 54 4.18 6.69 13.54
C LYS A 54 4.45 8.20 13.64
N GLY A 55 3.42 9.03 13.59
CA GLY A 55 3.54 10.49 13.76
C GLY A 55 3.90 11.26 12.49
N TYR A 56 3.71 10.69 11.30
CA TYR A 56 3.91 11.39 10.03
C TYR A 56 2.76 12.35 9.70
N GLU A 57 3.07 13.38 8.92
CA GLU A 57 2.12 14.10 8.08
C GLU A 57 1.97 13.33 6.77
N VAL A 58 0.76 12.88 6.46
CA VAL A 58 0.47 12.01 5.33
C VAL A 58 -0.27 12.75 4.24
N HIS A 59 0.28 12.77 3.03
CA HIS A 59 -0.34 13.31 1.84
C HIS A 59 -0.71 12.19 0.88
N GLY A 60 -1.94 12.16 0.41
CA GLY A 60 -2.43 11.14 -0.51
C GLY A 60 -2.86 11.71 -1.85
N ILE A 61 -2.42 11.10 -2.96
CA ILE A 61 -2.97 11.42 -4.29
C ILE A 61 -4.20 10.57 -4.55
N ILE A 62 -5.32 11.25 -4.83
CA ILE A 62 -6.59 10.64 -5.22
C ILE A 62 -6.99 11.09 -6.62
N ARG A 63 -7.53 10.16 -7.42
CA ARG A 63 -8.10 10.53 -8.74
C ARG A 63 -9.48 11.11 -8.55
N ARG A 64 -9.79 12.17 -9.31
CA ARG A 64 -11.15 12.67 -9.37
C ARG A 64 -12.03 11.68 -10.12
N ALA A 65 -13.08 11.22 -9.47
CA ALA A 65 -14.07 10.31 -10.03
C ALA A 65 -15.48 10.83 -9.70
N SER A 66 -16.47 10.45 -10.52
CA SER A 66 -17.88 10.80 -10.28
C SER A 66 -18.46 10.11 -9.06
N THR A 67 -17.87 8.97 -8.65
CA THR A 67 -18.24 8.23 -7.45
C THR A 67 -17.13 8.33 -6.41
N PHE A 68 -17.52 8.35 -5.13
CA PHE A 68 -16.55 8.31 -4.03
C PHE A 68 -15.78 7.00 -4.04
N ASN A 69 -14.45 7.08 -3.96
CA ASN A 69 -13.55 5.93 -3.92
C ASN A 69 -12.68 5.90 -2.65
N THR A 70 -13.06 6.68 -1.63
CA THR A 70 -12.32 6.89 -0.39
C THR A 70 -12.69 5.94 0.74
N SER A 71 -13.64 5.04 0.56
CA SER A 71 -14.23 4.20 1.62
C SER A 71 -13.22 3.46 2.51
N ARG A 72 -11.99 3.18 1.99
CA ARG A 72 -10.92 2.53 2.78
C ARG A 72 -10.17 3.49 3.69
N ILE A 73 -10.31 4.81 3.48
CA ILE A 73 -9.65 5.86 4.26
C ILE A 73 -10.63 6.83 4.93
N ASP A 74 -11.94 6.63 4.78
CA ASP A 74 -12.96 7.51 5.39
C ASP A 74 -12.83 7.59 6.91
N HIS A 75 -12.37 6.52 7.57
CA HIS A 75 -12.13 6.48 9.01
C HIS A 75 -10.94 7.36 9.46
N LEU A 76 -10.08 7.78 8.53
CA LEU A 76 -8.95 8.68 8.77
C LEU A 76 -9.29 10.14 8.49
N TYR A 77 -10.43 10.38 7.84
CA TYR A 77 -10.81 11.73 7.46
C TYR A 77 -11.18 12.55 8.72
N ALA A 78 -10.52 13.67 8.84
CA ALA A 78 -10.87 14.71 9.81
C ALA A 78 -11.20 16.01 9.07
N ASP A 79 -12.11 16.80 9.60
CA ASP A 79 -12.43 18.13 9.05
C ASP A 79 -11.16 19.00 9.07
N PRO A 80 -10.77 19.60 7.94
CA PRO A 80 -9.59 20.48 7.88
C PRO A 80 -9.60 21.67 8.85
N HIS A 81 -10.76 22.01 9.40
CA HIS A 81 -10.91 23.08 10.40
C HIS A 81 -10.60 22.60 11.83
N VAL A 82 -10.42 21.30 12.05
CA VAL A 82 -10.00 20.74 13.34
C VAL A 82 -8.49 20.87 13.47
N ASN A 83 -8.02 21.18 14.70
CA ASN A 83 -6.58 21.20 14.97
C ASN A 83 -5.98 19.78 14.87
N ASP A 84 -4.70 19.71 14.53
CA ASP A 84 -3.90 18.48 14.46
C ASP A 84 -4.28 17.49 13.34
N VAL A 85 -4.91 17.97 12.25
CA VAL A 85 -5.10 17.17 11.04
C VAL A 85 -3.74 16.81 10.43
N ARG A 86 -3.52 15.53 10.21
CA ARG A 86 -2.26 15.02 9.62
C ARG A 86 -2.46 14.22 8.35
N LEU A 87 -3.68 14.09 7.84
CA LEU A 87 -3.98 13.49 6.54
C LEU A 87 -4.51 14.54 5.58
N PHE A 88 -3.83 14.71 4.44
CA PHE A 88 -4.19 15.64 3.38
C PHE A 88 -4.36 14.91 2.06
N LEU A 89 -5.47 15.16 1.36
CA LEU A 89 -5.78 14.52 0.09
C LEU A 89 -5.67 15.54 -1.05
N HIS A 90 -4.94 15.15 -2.10
CA HIS A 90 -4.69 15.97 -3.29
C HIS A 90 -5.27 15.30 -4.52
N TYR A 91 -5.98 16.05 -5.36
CA TYR A 91 -6.40 15.54 -6.65
C TYR A 91 -5.21 15.47 -7.61
N GLY A 92 -5.01 14.32 -8.25
CA GLY A 92 -3.95 14.10 -9.23
C GLY A 92 -4.13 12.80 -9.98
N ASP A 93 -3.46 12.67 -11.10
CA ASP A 93 -3.39 11.46 -11.91
C ASP A 93 -1.95 11.17 -12.30
N LEU A 94 -1.56 9.88 -12.35
CA LEU A 94 -0.22 9.47 -12.76
C LEU A 94 0.07 9.74 -14.25
N SER A 95 -0.94 10.05 -15.03
CA SER A 95 -0.82 10.51 -16.41
C SER A 95 -0.57 12.03 -16.53
N ASP A 96 -0.72 12.81 -15.46
CA ASP A 96 -0.57 14.26 -15.44
C ASP A 96 0.77 14.70 -14.82
N SER A 97 1.79 14.81 -15.67
CA SER A 97 3.15 15.21 -15.25
C SER A 97 3.19 16.60 -14.61
N VAL A 98 2.41 17.56 -15.13
CA VAL A 98 2.44 18.95 -14.65
C VAL A 98 1.91 19.04 -13.22
N ASN A 99 0.81 18.35 -12.93
CA ASN A 99 0.23 18.29 -11.61
C ASN A 99 1.18 17.60 -10.61
N LEU A 100 1.80 16.49 -11.01
CA LEU A 100 2.75 15.76 -10.16
C LEU A 100 3.98 16.59 -9.79
N VAL A 101 4.60 17.27 -10.77
CA VAL A 101 5.76 18.17 -10.54
C VAL A 101 5.38 19.29 -9.58
N LYS A 102 4.25 19.96 -9.81
CA LYS A 102 3.75 21.03 -8.94
C LYS A 102 3.56 20.54 -7.51
N LEU A 103 2.88 19.39 -7.34
CA LEU A 103 2.58 18.83 -6.03
C LEU A 103 3.86 18.47 -5.27
N LEU A 104 4.83 17.83 -5.91
CA LEU A 104 6.10 17.48 -5.29
C LEU A 104 6.92 18.72 -4.92
N TYR A 105 6.93 19.74 -5.78
CA TYR A 105 7.62 20.99 -5.50
C TYR A 105 7.03 21.74 -4.29
N GLU A 106 5.70 21.72 -4.13
CA GLU A 106 4.99 22.36 -3.02
C GLU A 106 5.15 21.58 -1.70
N LEU A 107 5.00 20.26 -1.74
CA LEU A 107 5.00 19.42 -0.55
C LEU A 107 6.40 19.11 -0.02
N LYS A 108 7.37 18.90 -0.91
CA LYS A 108 8.73 18.46 -0.56
C LYS A 108 8.72 17.30 0.45
N PRO A 109 8.09 16.15 0.12
CA PRO A 109 7.96 15.05 1.04
C PRO A 109 9.32 14.42 1.37
N ASP A 110 9.50 13.93 2.60
CA ASP A 110 10.67 13.17 3.00
C ASP A 110 10.66 11.75 2.41
N GLU A 111 9.47 11.17 2.29
CA GLU A 111 9.25 9.81 1.80
C GLU A 111 8.11 9.78 0.77
N ILE A 112 8.32 9.06 -0.32
CA ILE A 112 7.32 8.89 -1.39
C ILE A 112 7.05 7.40 -1.56
N TYR A 113 5.82 6.97 -1.33
CA TYR A 113 5.34 5.61 -1.54
C TYR A 113 4.51 5.54 -2.81
N HIS A 114 5.13 5.02 -3.88
CA HIS A 114 4.47 4.90 -5.18
C HIS A 114 3.75 3.56 -5.31
N LEU A 115 2.47 3.55 -4.89
CA LEU A 115 1.59 2.39 -4.91
C LEU A 115 0.53 2.46 -6.02
N GLY A 116 0.37 3.64 -6.63
CA GLY A 116 -0.61 3.87 -7.68
C GLY A 116 -0.29 3.07 -8.95
N ALA A 117 -1.25 2.31 -9.45
CA ALA A 117 -1.15 1.50 -10.66
C ALA A 117 -2.52 1.07 -11.17
N GLN A 118 -2.59 0.64 -12.43
CA GLN A 118 -3.64 -0.27 -12.88
C GLN A 118 -3.22 -1.69 -12.48
N SER A 119 -3.68 -2.18 -11.34
CA SER A 119 -3.12 -3.37 -10.68
C SER A 119 -3.85 -4.69 -10.99
N HIS A 120 -4.97 -4.64 -11.73
CA HIS A 120 -5.74 -5.84 -12.04
C HIS A 120 -5.17 -6.56 -13.27
N VAL A 121 -4.48 -7.69 -13.06
CA VAL A 121 -3.75 -8.42 -14.11
C VAL A 121 -4.66 -8.78 -15.30
N ARG A 122 -5.87 -9.34 -15.08
CA ARG A 122 -6.76 -9.72 -16.18
C ARG A 122 -7.19 -8.49 -17.01
N VAL A 123 -7.52 -7.38 -16.35
CA VAL A 123 -7.91 -6.12 -17.00
C VAL A 123 -6.79 -5.53 -17.84
N SER A 124 -5.51 -5.77 -17.48
CA SER A 124 -4.38 -5.27 -18.26
C SER A 124 -4.33 -5.80 -19.70
N PHE A 125 -4.93 -6.97 -19.97
CA PHE A 125 -5.05 -7.49 -21.34
C PHE A 125 -6.12 -6.75 -22.15
N ASP A 126 -7.12 -6.16 -21.50
CA ASP A 126 -8.20 -5.42 -22.16
C ASP A 126 -7.79 -3.95 -22.41
N ILE A 127 -6.93 -3.37 -21.55
CA ILE A 127 -6.47 -1.97 -21.62
C ILE A 127 -4.94 -1.88 -21.47
N PRO A 128 -4.14 -2.51 -22.37
CA PRO A 128 -2.70 -2.60 -22.21
C PRO A 128 -1.98 -1.24 -22.27
N GLU A 129 -2.41 -0.35 -23.14
CA GLU A 129 -1.82 0.99 -23.31
C GLU A 129 -2.00 1.83 -22.04
N TYR A 130 -3.21 1.92 -21.50
CA TYR A 130 -3.47 2.61 -20.24
C TYR A 130 -2.68 1.99 -19.07
N THR A 131 -2.57 0.66 -19.05
CA THR A 131 -1.76 -0.05 -18.05
C THR A 131 -0.29 0.33 -18.14
N ALA A 132 0.27 0.39 -19.35
CA ALA A 132 1.66 0.79 -19.58
C ALA A 132 1.89 2.26 -19.16
N ASP A 133 1.00 3.16 -19.56
CA ASP A 133 1.11 4.58 -19.26
C ASP A 133 1.05 4.88 -17.76
N VAL A 134 0.00 4.42 -17.09
CA VAL A 134 -0.21 4.72 -15.66
C VAL A 134 0.76 3.95 -14.77
N THR A 135 1.01 2.66 -15.05
CA THR A 135 1.85 1.81 -14.18
C THR A 135 3.34 1.96 -14.50
N GLY A 136 3.70 2.00 -15.78
CA GLY A 136 5.10 2.11 -16.22
C GLY A 136 5.57 3.55 -16.28
N VAL A 137 5.01 4.33 -17.20
CA VAL A 137 5.44 5.73 -17.44
C VAL A 137 5.12 6.63 -16.24
N GLY A 138 4.04 6.34 -15.49
CA GLY A 138 3.73 7.03 -14.24
C GLY A 138 4.87 7.02 -13.23
N THR A 139 5.63 5.92 -13.16
CA THR A 139 6.82 5.82 -12.30
C THR A 139 7.91 6.80 -12.77
N ILE A 140 8.18 6.87 -14.06
CA ILE A 140 9.16 7.84 -14.63
C ILE A 140 8.73 9.27 -14.31
N ARG A 141 7.45 9.61 -14.46
CA ARG A 141 6.94 10.98 -14.17
C ARG A 141 7.25 11.41 -12.74
N ILE A 142 7.13 10.50 -11.76
CA ILE A 142 7.44 10.82 -10.36
C ILE A 142 8.95 10.90 -10.15
N LEU A 143 9.74 9.96 -10.68
CA LEU A 143 11.20 9.97 -10.56
C LEU A 143 11.80 11.23 -11.18
N GLU A 144 11.34 11.62 -12.38
CA GLU A 144 11.74 12.88 -13.01
C GLU A 144 11.32 14.10 -12.18
N ALA A 145 10.11 14.11 -11.63
CA ALA A 145 9.67 15.21 -10.79
C ALA A 145 10.52 15.35 -9.51
N ILE A 146 10.96 14.25 -8.89
CA ILE A 146 11.90 14.26 -7.77
C ILE A 146 13.23 14.86 -8.20
N ARG A 147 13.78 14.40 -9.33
CA ARG A 147 15.07 14.84 -9.87
C ARG A 147 15.06 16.32 -10.24
N GLU A 148 14.06 16.75 -11.02
CA GLU A 148 13.94 18.14 -11.49
C GLU A 148 13.69 19.13 -10.34
N ALA A 149 12.94 18.73 -9.32
CA ALA A 149 12.72 19.55 -8.13
C ALA A 149 13.91 19.53 -7.14
N GLY A 150 14.98 18.77 -7.43
CA GLY A 150 16.15 18.64 -6.57
C GLY A 150 15.82 18.09 -5.17
N LEU A 151 14.80 17.24 -5.05
CA LEU A 151 14.36 16.69 -3.77
C LEU A 151 15.29 15.57 -3.29
N ARG A 152 15.46 15.48 -1.98
CA ARG A 152 16.17 14.37 -1.32
C ARG A 152 15.18 13.32 -0.75
N SER A 153 13.99 13.24 -1.33
CA SER A 153 12.97 12.29 -0.91
C SER A 153 13.45 10.86 -1.08
N ARG A 154 13.15 9.99 -0.12
CA ARG A 154 13.29 8.53 -0.27
C ARG A 154 12.11 8.02 -1.06
N PHE A 155 12.37 7.25 -2.11
CA PHE A 155 11.33 6.77 -3.03
C PHE A 155 11.16 5.26 -2.94
N TYR A 156 9.93 4.81 -2.70
CA TYR A 156 9.53 3.41 -2.72
C TYR A 156 8.67 3.11 -3.95
N GLN A 157 9.10 2.14 -4.76
CA GLN A 157 8.35 1.56 -5.86
C GLN A 157 7.68 0.26 -5.44
N ALA A 158 6.35 0.20 -5.51
CA ALA A 158 5.62 -1.06 -5.38
C ALA A 158 5.81 -1.90 -6.63
N SER A 159 6.80 -2.78 -6.60
CA SER A 159 7.03 -3.82 -7.59
C SER A 159 6.19 -5.06 -7.29
N SER A 160 6.24 -6.11 -8.11
CA SER A 160 5.30 -7.22 -8.04
C SER A 160 5.94 -8.55 -8.41
N SER A 161 5.54 -9.62 -7.74
CA SER A 161 5.89 -11.00 -8.13
C SER A 161 5.41 -11.39 -9.55
N GLU A 162 4.42 -10.69 -10.12
CA GLU A 162 3.98 -10.87 -11.51
C GLU A 162 5.09 -10.52 -12.54
N MET A 163 6.16 -9.84 -12.11
CA MET A 163 7.35 -9.61 -12.94
C MET A 163 8.10 -10.91 -13.24
N PHE A 164 8.14 -11.86 -12.29
CA PHE A 164 8.76 -13.16 -12.49
C PHE A 164 8.04 -14.00 -13.55
N GLY A 165 6.70 -13.92 -13.61
CA GLY A 165 5.86 -14.51 -14.63
C GLY A 165 6.13 -16.00 -14.82
N LYS A 166 6.77 -16.38 -15.95
CA LYS A 166 7.28 -17.75 -16.18
C LYS A 166 8.60 -17.90 -15.43
N ALA A 167 8.50 -18.03 -14.10
CA ALA A 167 9.65 -18.06 -13.20
C ALA A 167 10.69 -19.08 -13.64
N GLN A 168 11.96 -18.66 -13.64
CA GLN A 168 13.10 -19.49 -14.06
C GLN A 168 13.70 -20.26 -12.87
N GLU A 169 13.41 -19.82 -11.66
CA GLU A 169 13.89 -20.36 -10.39
C GLU A 169 12.76 -20.43 -9.37
N VAL A 170 12.87 -21.34 -8.42
CA VAL A 170 11.92 -21.52 -7.31
C VAL A 170 12.72 -21.84 -6.03
N PRO A 171 12.53 -21.10 -4.93
CA PRO A 171 11.74 -19.85 -4.81
C PRO A 171 12.39 -18.66 -5.52
N GLN A 172 11.59 -17.61 -5.84
CA GLN A 172 12.07 -16.39 -6.47
C GLN A 172 12.64 -15.43 -5.43
N ASN A 173 13.76 -14.79 -5.76
CA ASN A 173 14.44 -13.77 -4.97
C ASN A 173 14.82 -12.55 -5.82
N GLU A 174 15.53 -11.60 -5.25
CA GLU A 174 15.90 -10.33 -5.90
C GLU A 174 16.82 -10.50 -7.14
N LYS A 175 17.44 -11.67 -7.31
CA LYS A 175 18.35 -12.00 -8.42
C LYS A 175 17.68 -12.82 -9.51
N THR A 176 16.50 -13.37 -9.25
CA THR A 176 15.75 -14.20 -10.20
C THR A 176 15.35 -13.38 -11.43
N PRO A 177 15.68 -13.83 -12.66
CA PRO A 177 15.34 -13.10 -13.88
C PRO A 177 13.81 -12.93 -14.05
N PHE A 178 13.41 -11.77 -14.57
CA PHE A 178 12.02 -11.49 -14.87
C PHE A 178 11.61 -12.03 -16.23
N TRP A 179 10.41 -12.67 -16.27
CA TRP A 179 9.79 -13.16 -17.51
C TRP A 179 8.27 -12.91 -17.46
N PRO A 180 7.83 -11.64 -17.51
CA PRO A 180 6.43 -11.29 -17.28
C PRO A 180 5.47 -11.93 -18.28
N ARG A 181 4.27 -12.27 -17.83
CA ARG A 181 3.23 -12.96 -18.62
C ARG A 181 1.97 -12.11 -18.81
N SER A 182 2.03 -10.81 -18.51
CA SER A 182 0.90 -9.89 -18.67
C SER A 182 1.38 -8.46 -18.97
N PRO A 183 0.57 -7.62 -19.62
CA PRO A 183 0.89 -6.19 -19.77
C PRO A 183 1.18 -5.49 -18.45
N TYR A 184 0.48 -5.87 -17.38
CA TYR A 184 0.77 -5.39 -16.02
C TYR A 184 2.18 -5.79 -15.55
N GLY A 185 2.54 -7.06 -15.70
CA GLY A 185 3.87 -7.54 -15.33
C GLY A 185 4.98 -6.84 -16.12
N VAL A 186 4.78 -6.62 -17.43
CA VAL A 186 5.72 -5.86 -18.28
C VAL A 186 5.88 -4.42 -17.80
N ALA A 187 4.76 -3.73 -17.48
CA ALA A 187 4.79 -2.37 -16.97
C ALA A 187 5.52 -2.28 -15.61
N LYS A 188 5.35 -3.29 -14.74
CA LYS A 188 6.07 -3.38 -13.45
C LYS A 188 7.56 -3.65 -13.62
N VAL A 189 7.97 -4.46 -14.60
CA VAL A 189 9.40 -4.63 -14.94
C VAL A 189 10.01 -3.32 -15.42
N PHE A 190 9.30 -2.57 -16.26
CA PHE A 190 9.74 -1.23 -16.67
C PHE A 190 9.92 -0.29 -15.46
N SER A 191 8.94 -0.24 -14.54
CA SER A 191 9.01 0.59 -13.32
C SER A 191 10.16 0.18 -12.42
N TYR A 192 10.39 -1.12 -12.26
CA TYR A 192 11.50 -1.67 -11.49
C TYR A 192 12.85 -1.18 -12.01
N TRP A 193 13.11 -1.39 -13.29
CA TRP A 193 14.38 -0.98 -13.89
C TRP A 193 14.54 0.54 -14.00
N ALA A 194 13.45 1.29 -14.16
CA ALA A 194 13.48 2.74 -14.04
C ALA A 194 13.94 3.17 -12.64
N THR A 195 13.42 2.57 -11.59
CA THR A 195 13.81 2.85 -10.19
C THR A 195 15.29 2.54 -9.96
N VAL A 196 15.78 1.38 -10.42
CA VAL A 196 17.19 1.01 -10.35
C VAL A 196 18.06 2.01 -11.11
N ASN A 197 17.67 2.35 -12.35
CA ASN A 197 18.42 3.30 -13.17
C ASN A 197 18.53 4.68 -12.51
N TYR A 198 17.45 5.21 -11.93
CA TYR A 198 17.50 6.52 -11.26
C TYR A 198 18.34 6.48 -9.98
N ARG A 199 18.35 5.37 -9.26
CA ARG A 199 19.24 5.13 -8.13
C ARG A 199 20.70 5.18 -8.55
N GLU A 200 21.05 4.44 -9.61
CA GLU A 200 22.45 4.30 -10.07
C GLU A 200 22.95 5.53 -10.84
N SER A 201 22.12 6.12 -11.69
CA SER A 201 22.53 7.22 -12.57
C SER A 201 22.49 8.60 -11.91
N TYR A 202 21.54 8.81 -11.00
CA TYR A 202 21.30 10.12 -10.39
C TYR A 202 21.47 10.15 -8.86
N GLY A 203 21.81 9.02 -8.24
CA GLY A 203 22.02 8.93 -6.80
C GLY A 203 20.74 9.12 -5.97
N LEU A 204 19.57 8.86 -6.55
CA LEU A 204 18.32 8.93 -5.79
C LEU A 204 18.26 7.78 -4.77
N CYS A 205 17.81 8.05 -3.55
CA CYS A 205 17.48 7.02 -2.59
C CYS A 205 16.15 6.34 -3.01
N ALA A 206 16.24 5.42 -3.95
CA ALA A 206 15.09 4.76 -4.58
C ALA A 206 15.16 3.24 -4.40
N SER A 207 14.06 2.64 -3.91
CA SER A 207 13.98 1.23 -3.55
C SER A 207 12.79 0.56 -4.22
N ASN A 208 12.94 -0.74 -4.53
CA ASN A 208 11.83 -1.58 -4.96
C ASN A 208 11.43 -2.58 -3.86
N GLY A 209 10.12 -2.68 -3.59
CA GLY A 209 9.58 -3.82 -2.87
C GLY A 209 8.93 -4.79 -3.86
N ILE A 210 9.52 -5.96 -4.07
CA ILE A 210 8.97 -7.01 -4.93
C ILE A 210 7.95 -7.79 -4.09
N LEU A 211 6.70 -7.36 -4.16
CA LEU A 211 5.65 -7.90 -3.31
C LEU A 211 5.01 -9.13 -3.94
N PHE A 212 4.95 -10.21 -3.17
CA PHE A 212 4.09 -11.34 -3.48
C PHE A 212 2.64 -11.00 -3.12
N ASN A 213 1.70 -11.85 -3.50
CA ASN A 213 0.29 -11.55 -3.26
C ASN A 213 0.04 -11.33 -1.76
N HIS A 214 -0.66 -10.27 -1.42
CA HIS A 214 -1.00 -9.96 -0.03
C HIS A 214 -2.42 -9.44 0.05
N GLU A 215 -3.13 -9.94 1.03
CA GLU A 215 -4.58 -9.92 1.09
C GLU A 215 -5.07 -9.35 2.41
N SER A 216 -6.30 -8.87 2.41
CA SER A 216 -6.96 -8.37 3.62
C SER A 216 -8.46 -8.16 3.41
N SER A 217 -9.15 -7.71 4.45
CA SER A 217 -10.53 -7.21 4.36
C SER A 217 -10.70 -5.97 3.47
N ARG A 218 -9.60 -5.25 3.15
CA ARG A 218 -9.60 -4.09 2.24
C ARG A 218 -9.19 -4.43 0.80
N ARG A 219 -8.94 -5.72 0.49
CA ARG A 219 -8.63 -6.16 -0.88
C ARG A 219 -9.75 -5.78 -1.84
N GLY A 220 -9.40 -5.43 -3.09
CA GLY A 220 -10.38 -5.17 -4.14
C GLY A 220 -11.28 -6.39 -4.39
N GLU A 221 -12.58 -6.19 -4.51
CA GLU A 221 -13.59 -7.26 -4.54
C GLU A 221 -13.50 -8.18 -5.76
N THR A 222 -12.85 -7.72 -6.82
CA THR A 222 -12.63 -8.49 -8.07
C THR A 222 -11.43 -9.44 -8.00
N PHE A 223 -10.55 -9.30 -7.00
CA PHE A 223 -9.44 -10.22 -6.78
C PHE A 223 -9.92 -11.54 -6.20
N VAL A 224 -9.31 -12.64 -6.64
CA VAL A 224 -9.81 -14.00 -6.40
C VAL A 224 -10.07 -14.32 -4.93
N THR A 225 -9.16 -13.98 -4.05
CA THR A 225 -9.28 -14.21 -2.59
C THR A 225 -10.45 -13.44 -1.99
N ARG A 226 -10.57 -12.16 -2.32
CA ARG A 226 -11.68 -11.32 -1.85
C ARG A 226 -13.01 -11.74 -2.48
N LYS A 227 -12.99 -12.11 -3.76
CA LYS A 227 -14.17 -12.66 -4.44
C LYS A 227 -14.70 -13.92 -3.73
N ILE A 228 -13.78 -14.80 -3.28
CA ILE A 228 -14.13 -16.02 -2.55
C ILE A 228 -14.71 -15.66 -1.17
N SER A 229 -14.02 -14.87 -0.35
CA SER A 229 -14.47 -14.55 1.02
C SER A 229 -15.83 -13.85 1.04
N ARG A 230 -16.08 -12.92 0.10
CA ARG A 230 -17.38 -12.25 -0.06
C ARG A 230 -18.46 -13.21 -0.51
N ALA A 231 -18.16 -14.11 -1.46
CA ALA A 231 -19.12 -15.09 -1.93
C ALA A 231 -19.52 -16.07 -0.81
N VAL A 232 -18.55 -16.52 0.00
CA VAL A 232 -18.82 -17.36 1.18
C VAL A 232 -19.81 -16.67 2.12
N ALA A 233 -19.55 -15.42 2.47
CA ALA A 233 -20.44 -14.66 3.34
C ALA A 233 -21.82 -14.43 2.71
N ALA A 234 -21.89 -14.06 1.43
CA ALA A 234 -23.15 -13.86 0.71
C ALA A 234 -23.97 -15.16 0.59
N ILE A 235 -23.32 -16.29 0.35
CA ILE A 235 -23.96 -17.62 0.28
C ILE A 235 -24.52 -18.01 1.66
N LYS A 236 -23.73 -17.83 2.73
CA LYS A 236 -24.18 -18.14 4.11
C LYS A 236 -25.39 -17.32 4.51
N HIS A 237 -25.51 -16.06 4.03
CA HIS A 237 -26.67 -15.20 4.25
C HIS A 237 -27.79 -15.36 3.20
N GLY A 238 -27.70 -16.36 2.29
CA GLY A 238 -28.73 -16.62 1.29
C GLY A 238 -28.85 -15.58 0.16
N LEU A 239 -27.85 -14.70 0.02
CA LEU A 239 -27.82 -13.60 -0.96
C LEU A 239 -27.21 -14.02 -2.30
N GLN A 240 -26.47 -15.12 -2.34
CA GLN A 240 -25.83 -15.67 -3.52
C GLN A 240 -25.98 -17.20 -3.54
N LYS A 241 -26.07 -17.79 -4.73
CA LYS A 241 -26.26 -19.25 -4.89
C LYS A 241 -25.00 -19.98 -5.32
N GLU A 242 -24.14 -19.35 -6.11
CA GLU A 242 -23.01 -19.97 -6.77
C GLU A 242 -21.83 -18.98 -6.87
N LEU A 243 -20.62 -19.52 -6.92
CA LEU A 243 -19.39 -18.77 -7.13
C LEU A 243 -18.67 -19.29 -8.37
N PHE A 244 -18.42 -18.43 -9.35
CA PHE A 244 -17.68 -18.79 -10.56
C PHE A 244 -16.23 -18.35 -10.47
N LEU A 245 -15.29 -19.29 -10.66
CA LEU A 245 -13.84 -19.08 -10.62
C LEU A 245 -13.18 -19.55 -11.92
N GLY A 246 -11.98 -19.08 -12.19
CA GLY A 246 -11.16 -19.54 -13.31
C GLY A 246 -10.33 -20.78 -12.96
N ASN A 247 -9.00 -20.68 -13.11
CA ASN A 247 -8.07 -21.75 -12.78
C ASN A 247 -7.98 -21.96 -11.26
N LEU A 248 -8.46 -23.11 -10.79
CA LEU A 248 -8.43 -23.50 -9.37
C LEU A 248 -7.06 -24.00 -8.91
N ASP A 249 -6.20 -24.41 -9.84
CA ASP A 249 -4.93 -25.07 -9.53
C ASP A 249 -3.74 -24.09 -9.56
N ALA A 250 -3.97 -22.83 -9.98
CA ALA A 250 -2.98 -21.77 -9.91
C ALA A 250 -2.53 -21.54 -8.46
N LYS A 251 -1.20 -21.56 -8.23
CA LYS A 251 -0.60 -21.44 -6.91
C LYS A 251 0.00 -20.07 -6.68
N ARG A 252 -0.25 -19.50 -5.51
CA ARG A 252 0.26 -18.18 -5.09
C ARG A 252 0.75 -18.21 -3.65
N ASP A 253 1.75 -17.40 -3.41
CA ASP A 253 2.19 -17.04 -2.07
C ASP A 253 1.30 -15.87 -1.61
N TRP A 254 0.49 -16.08 -0.58
CA TRP A 254 -0.46 -15.11 -0.04
C TRP A 254 -0.10 -14.69 1.38
N GLY A 255 0.23 -13.43 1.58
CA GLY A 255 0.49 -12.83 2.89
C GLY A 255 -0.60 -11.87 3.35
N TYR A 256 -0.40 -11.26 4.50
CA TYR A 256 -1.32 -10.30 5.12
C TYR A 256 -0.87 -8.86 4.86
N ALA A 257 -1.71 -8.06 4.20
CA ALA A 257 -1.36 -6.74 3.70
C ALA A 257 -0.81 -5.75 4.77
N PRO A 258 -1.33 -5.69 6.00
CA PRO A 258 -0.75 -4.85 7.06
C PRO A 258 0.73 -5.14 7.36
N GLU A 259 1.16 -6.41 7.29
CA GLU A 259 2.56 -6.77 7.48
C GLU A 259 3.44 -6.31 6.31
N TYR A 260 2.90 -6.37 5.08
CA TYR A 260 3.61 -5.90 3.88
C TYR A 260 3.83 -4.39 3.89
N VAL A 261 2.86 -3.60 4.33
CA VAL A 261 3.05 -2.13 4.43
C VAL A 261 4.07 -1.77 5.51
N GLU A 262 4.20 -2.55 6.57
CA GLU A 262 5.31 -2.41 7.51
C GLU A 262 6.66 -2.67 6.84
N GLY A 263 6.74 -3.69 5.98
CA GLY A 263 7.91 -3.95 5.14
C GLY A 263 8.24 -2.79 4.21
N MET A 264 7.25 -2.20 3.55
CA MET A 264 7.44 -1.00 2.71
C MET A 264 8.04 0.16 3.50
N TRP A 265 7.51 0.42 4.71
CA TRP A 265 8.06 1.46 5.58
C TRP A 265 9.49 1.15 6.00
N ARG A 266 9.81 -0.08 6.42
CA ARG A 266 11.17 -0.49 6.84
C ARG A 266 12.19 -0.32 5.71
N ILE A 267 11.81 -0.62 4.47
CA ILE A 267 12.67 -0.43 3.28
C ILE A 267 13.11 1.03 3.16
N LEU A 268 12.22 1.99 3.35
CA LEU A 268 12.56 3.41 3.25
C LEU A 268 13.28 3.96 4.51
N GLN A 269 13.46 3.17 5.57
CA GLN A 269 14.27 3.62 6.72
C GLN A 269 15.77 3.32 6.53
N LEU A 270 16.16 2.57 5.50
CA LEU A 270 17.56 2.33 5.16
C LEU A 270 18.23 3.60 4.62
N ASP A 271 19.53 3.72 4.83
CA ASP A 271 20.30 4.90 4.38
C ASP A 271 20.43 4.95 2.86
N GLU A 272 20.48 3.79 2.20
CA GLU A 272 20.62 3.66 0.75
C GLU A 272 19.43 2.90 0.16
N GLY A 273 19.11 3.20 -1.11
CA GLY A 273 18.07 2.48 -1.85
C GLY A 273 18.53 1.07 -2.23
N ASP A 274 17.63 0.10 -2.06
CA ASP A 274 17.88 -1.32 -2.41
C ASP A 274 16.55 -2.03 -2.74
N ASP A 275 16.63 -3.26 -3.24
CA ASP A 275 15.49 -4.04 -3.70
C ASP A 275 15.24 -5.23 -2.75
N PHE A 276 13.97 -5.47 -2.39
CA PHE A 276 13.60 -6.51 -1.42
C PHE A 276 12.39 -7.30 -1.88
N VAL A 277 12.46 -8.62 -1.78
CA VAL A 277 11.31 -9.52 -1.87
C VAL A 277 10.59 -9.54 -0.52
N LEU A 278 9.27 -9.31 -0.56
CA LEU A 278 8.38 -9.54 0.58
C LEU A 278 7.41 -10.67 0.21
N ALA A 279 7.50 -11.78 0.94
CA ALA A 279 6.78 -13.02 0.67
C ALA A 279 6.63 -13.85 1.94
N THR A 280 5.68 -14.81 1.94
CA THR A 280 5.52 -15.73 3.06
C THR A 280 6.44 -16.95 2.97
N GLY A 281 6.91 -17.29 1.77
CA GLY A 281 7.63 -18.54 1.50
C GLY A 281 6.72 -19.77 1.47
N GLU A 282 5.40 -19.58 1.50
CA GLU A 282 4.39 -20.64 1.41
C GLU A 282 3.52 -20.41 0.17
N THR A 283 3.13 -21.47 -0.52
CA THR A 283 2.26 -21.35 -1.70
C THR A 283 1.04 -22.25 -1.57
N HIS A 284 -0.12 -21.71 -1.93
CA HIS A 284 -1.40 -22.39 -1.89
C HIS A 284 -2.15 -22.20 -3.21
N SER A 285 -2.98 -23.17 -3.58
CA SER A 285 -3.84 -23.08 -4.74
C SER A 285 -5.11 -22.28 -4.46
N VAL A 286 -5.75 -21.76 -5.53
CA VAL A 286 -7.07 -21.15 -5.43
C VAL A 286 -8.11 -22.13 -4.87
N ARG A 287 -7.95 -23.43 -5.18
CA ARG A 287 -8.76 -24.51 -4.64
C ARG A 287 -8.66 -24.60 -3.12
N GLU A 288 -7.43 -24.65 -2.59
CA GLU A 288 -7.18 -24.69 -1.13
C GLU A 288 -7.75 -23.45 -0.43
N PHE A 289 -7.63 -22.26 -1.08
CA PHE A 289 -8.23 -21.05 -0.52
C PHE A 289 -9.76 -21.12 -0.47
N ALA A 290 -10.40 -21.62 -1.53
CA ALA A 290 -11.86 -21.81 -1.56
C ALA A 290 -12.31 -22.84 -0.51
N GLU A 291 -11.62 -23.98 -0.40
CA GLU A 291 -11.91 -25.02 0.58
C GLU A 291 -11.82 -24.47 2.01
N ALA A 292 -10.72 -23.81 2.37
CA ALA A 292 -10.53 -23.21 3.68
C ALA A 292 -11.58 -22.10 3.98
N ALA A 293 -11.88 -21.25 3.00
CA ALA A 293 -12.84 -20.16 3.17
C ALA A 293 -14.29 -20.67 3.41
N PHE A 294 -14.72 -21.66 2.64
CA PHE A 294 -16.04 -22.28 2.83
C PHE A 294 -16.13 -23.05 4.14
N ALA A 295 -15.06 -23.72 4.57
CA ALA A 295 -14.98 -24.40 5.85
C ALA A 295 -15.15 -23.42 7.03
N CYS A 296 -14.66 -22.17 6.96
CA CYS A 296 -14.86 -21.14 7.98
C CYS A 296 -16.35 -20.80 8.20
N ALA A 297 -17.22 -21.11 7.24
CA ALA A 297 -18.67 -20.87 7.31
C ALA A 297 -19.51 -22.16 7.44
N ASP A 298 -18.88 -23.32 7.70
CA ASP A 298 -19.51 -24.66 7.73
C ASP A 298 -20.23 -25.01 6.42
N LEU A 299 -19.64 -24.64 5.27
CA LEU A 299 -20.16 -24.91 3.94
C LEU A 299 -19.24 -25.85 3.14
N ASP A 300 -19.84 -26.75 2.36
CA ASP A 300 -19.08 -27.58 1.40
C ASP A 300 -18.89 -26.80 0.08
N TRP A 301 -17.69 -26.34 -0.20
CA TRP A 301 -17.35 -25.54 -1.37
C TRP A 301 -17.76 -26.20 -2.70
N ARG A 302 -17.73 -27.53 -2.81
CA ARG A 302 -18.07 -28.30 -4.01
C ARG A 302 -19.51 -28.07 -4.49
N LYS A 303 -20.39 -27.70 -3.56
CA LYS A 303 -21.81 -27.42 -3.86
C LYS A 303 -22.02 -26.05 -4.51
N PHE A 304 -21.09 -25.12 -4.32
CA PHE A 304 -21.27 -23.73 -4.67
C PHE A 304 -20.27 -23.22 -5.73
N VAL A 305 -19.06 -23.79 -5.79
CA VAL A 305 -18.00 -23.33 -6.69
C VAL A 305 -18.14 -24.03 -8.05
N LYS A 306 -18.17 -23.20 -9.11
CA LYS A 306 -18.13 -23.64 -10.51
C LYS A 306 -16.97 -22.98 -11.26
N GLN A 307 -16.39 -23.68 -12.21
CA GLN A 307 -15.37 -23.10 -13.07
C GLN A 307 -16.04 -22.46 -14.30
N ASP A 308 -15.49 -21.28 -14.71
CA ASP A 308 -15.93 -20.56 -15.89
C ASP A 308 -14.71 -20.12 -16.70
N PRO A 309 -14.57 -20.57 -17.97
CA PRO A 309 -13.43 -20.23 -18.84
C PRO A 309 -13.24 -18.72 -19.05
N ARG A 310 -14.29 -17.90 -18.91
CA ARG A 310 -14.22 -16.44 -19.03
C ARG A 310 -13.29 -15.78 -18.02
N TYR A 311 -13.03 -16.45 -16.88
CA TYR A 311 -12.11 -15.98 -15.85
C TYR A 311 -10.67 -16.48 -16.03
N GLN A 312 -10.39 -17.29 -17.06
CA GLN A 312 -9.03 -17.70 -17.36
C GLN A 312 -8.24 -16.55 -17.98
N ARG A 313 -6.94 -16.51 -17.71
CA ARG A 313 -6.03 -15.52 -18.30
C ARG A 313 -5.51 -16.03 -19.64
N PRO A 314 -5.26 -15.14 -20.63
CA PRO A 314 -4.64 -15.53 -21.91
C PRO A 314 -3.26 -16.17 -21.73
N ALA A 315 -2.51 -15.76 -20.72
CA ALA A 315 -1.24 -16.36 -20.33
C ALA A 315 -1.23 -16.51 -18.80
N GLU A 316 -1.23 -17.75 -18.33
CA GLU A 316 -1.27 -18.06 -16.89
C GLU A 316 0.13 -18.06 -16.29
N VAL A 317 0.19 -17.82 -14.99
CA VAL A 317 1.36 -18.00 -14.14
C VAL A 317 1.04 -19.12 -13.17
N ASP A 318 1.74 -20.24 -13.29
CA ASP A 318 1.40 -21.47 -12.58
C ASP A 318 1.81 -21.43 -11.12
N LEU A 319 3.02 -20.94 -10.83
CA LEU A 319 3.61 -20.96 -9.49
C LEU A 319 4.40 -19.68 -9.21
N LEU A 320 4.05 -19.02 -8.10
CA LEU A 320 4.85 -17.98 -7.48
C LEU A 320 5.04 -18.31 -5.99
N ILE A 321 6.31 -18.32 -5.55
CA ILE A 321 6.71 -18.49 -4.15
C ILE A 321 7.99 -17.70 -3.92
N GLY A 322 8.00 -16.79 -2.94
CA GLY A 322 9.11 -15.86 -2.72
C GLY A 322 10.07 -16.33 -1.63
N ASP A 323 11.34 -15.93 -1.79
CA ASP A 323 12.36 -16.02 -0.76
C ASP A 323 12.61 -14.62 -0.16
N ALA A 324 12.08 -14.38 1.03
CA ALA A 324 12.22 -13.12 1.77
C ALA A 324 13.43 -13.12 2.72
N SER A 325 14.41 -14.00 2.54
CA SER A 325 15.58 -14.12 3.41
C SER A 325 16.37 -12.82 3.54
N LYS A 326 16.49 -12.04 2.46
CA LYS A 326 17.14 -10.72 2.47
C LYS A 326 16.37 -9.74 3.36
N ALA A 327 15.05 -9.66 3.20
CA ALA A 327 14.18 -8.79 4.01
C ALA A 327 14.25 -9.18 5.50
N LYS A 328 14.25 -10.47 5.82
CA LYS A 328 14.43 -10.95 7.19
C LYS A 328 15.77 -10.53 7.78
N LYS A 329 16.86 -10.70 7.03
CA LYS A 329 18.23 -10.41 7.49
C LYS A 329 18.48 -8.92 7.68
N ILE A 330 18.06 -8.08 6.73
CA ILE A 330 18.41 -6.65 6.67
C ILE A 330 17.35 -5.79 7.38
N LEU A 331 16.06 -6.06 7.11
CA LEU A 331 14.96 -5.27 7.65
C LEU A 331 14.41 -5.82 8.96
N GLY A 332 14.79 -7.04 9.36
CA GLY A 332 14.13 -7.75 10.45
C GLY A 332 12.65 -8.02 10.19
N TRP A 333 12.26 -8.06 8.90
CA TRP A 333 10.88 -8.28 8.50
C TRP A 333 10.62 -9.76 8.21
N GLU A 334 9.56 -10.29 8.79
CA GLU A 334 9.02 -11.61 8.45
C GLU A 334 7.50 -11.63 8.67
N PRO A 335 6.74 -12.37 7.83
CA PRO A 335 5.29 -12.49 7.98
C PRO A 335 4.95 -13.41 9.16
N LYS A 336 3.96 -13.00 9.95
CA LYS A 336 3.47 -13.75 11.12
C LYS A 336 2.15 -14.45 10.82
N VAL A 337 1.25 -13.76 10.10
CA VAL A 337 -0.06 -14.30 9.70
C VAL A 337 0.13 -15.37 8.65
N ARG A 338 -0.31 -16.60 8.95
CA ARG A 338 -0.23 -17.76 8.07
C ARG A 338 -1.52 -17.96 7.29
N PHE A 339 -1.47 -18.78 6.25
CA PHE A 339 -2.54 -18.98 5.27
C PHE A 339 -3.94 -19.18 5.90
N ASN A 340 -4.11 -20.13 6.82
CA ASN A 340 -5.42 -20.40 7.41
C ASN A 340 -5.96 -19.23 8.26
N GLU A 341 -5.07 -18.51 8.93
CA GLU A 341 -5.41 -17.33 9.69
C GLU A 341 -5.84 -16.18 8.77
N LEU A 342 -5.08 -15.96 7.66
CA LEU A 342 -5.43 -14.99 6.63
C LEU A 342 -6.83 -15.24 6.05
N VAL A 343 -7.12 -16.49 5.67
CA VAL A 343 -8.43 -16.88 5.15
C VAL A 343 -9.53 -16.54 6.15
N ARG A 344 -9.33 -16.89 7.43
CA ARG A 344 -10.30 -16.59 8.50
C ARG A 344 -10.50 -15.11 8.68
N ILE A 345 -9.42 -14.30 8.75
CA ILE A 345 -9.51 -12.83 8.86
C ILE A 345 -10.40 -12.25 7.75
N MET A 346 -10.22 -12.72 6.51
CA MET A 346 -10.97 -12.23 5.37
C MET A 346 -12.45 -12.66 5.42
N VAL A 347 -12.72 -13.93 5.72
CA VAL A 347 -14.09 -14.46 5.82
C VAL A 347 -14.84 -13.80 6.97
N ASP A 348 -14.26 -13.69 8.16
CA ASP A 348 -14.89 -13.08 9.33
C ASP A 348 -15.24 -11.60 9.08
N ALA A 349 -14.38 -10.86 8.38
CA ALA A 349 -14.67 -9.49 8.01
C ALA A 349 -15.88 -9.38 7.08
N ASP A 350 -15.97 -10.26 6.08
CA ASP A 350 -17.11 -10.28 5.15
C ASP A 350 -18.38 -10.79 5.80
N MET A 351 -18.32 -11.77 6.68
CA MET A 351 -19.46 -12.22 7.47
C MET A 351 -20.05 -11.06 8.31
N LYS A 352 -19.20 -10.28 8.97
CA LYS A 352 -19.60 -9.07 9.72
C LYS A 352 -20.21 -8.01 8.80
N PHE A 353 -19.68 -7.82 7.61
CA PHE A 353 -20.20 -6.87 6.63
C PHE A 353 -21.62 -7.24 6.20
N PHE A 354 -21.84 -8.46 5.75
CA PHE A 354 -23.15 -8.92 5.27
C PHE A 354 -24.19 -9.05 6.38
N SER A 355 -23.80 -9.38 7.60
CA SER A 355 -24.72 -9.40 8.75
C SER A 355 -25.33 -8.02 9.06
N ARG A 356 -24.60 -6.92 8.78
CA ARG A 356 -25.08 -5.55 8.97
C ARG A 356 -25.96 -5.06 7.82
N GLU A 357 -25.80 -5.59 6.62
CA GLU A 357 -26.60 -5.20 5.45
C GLU A 357 -27.94 -5.97 5.33
N THR A 358 -28.01 -7.18 5.85
CA THR A 358 -29.22 -8.01 5.78
C THR A 358 -30.46 -7.35 6.41
N PRO A 359 -30.39 -6.65 7.56
CA PRO A 359 -31.55 -5.95 8.11
C PRO A 359 -32.07 -4.79 7.26
N ARG A 360 -31.22 -4.12 6.48
CA ARG A 360 -31.60 -2.97 5.64
C ARG A 360 -32.41 -3.35 4.41
N ARG A 361 -32.25 -4.57 3.88
CA ARG A 361 -33.02 -5.05 2.71
C ARG A 361 -34.43 -5.49 3.08
N HIS A 362 -34.65 -5.97 4.30
CA HIS A 362 -36.01 -6.34 4.76
C HIS A 362 -36.89 -5.14 5.13
N LEU A 363 -36.29 -3.97 5.41
CA LEU A 363 -37.05 -2.75 5.71
C LEU A 363 -37.42 -1.93 4.46
N GLY A 364 -36.90 -2.27 3.29
CA GLY A 364 -37.19 -1.61 2.00
C GLY A 364 -38.25 -2.31 1.14
N GLN A 365 -38.84 -3.42 1.60
CA GLN A 365 -39.91 -4.15 0.94
C GLN A 365 -41.08 -4.31 1.92
N MET A 366 -41.69 -3.22 2.31
CA MET A 366 -43.10 -3.23 2.73
C MET A 366 -43.88 -2.37 1.75
N PRO A 367 -45.11 -2.84 1.41
CA PRO A 367 -45.88 -2.42 0.25
C PRO A 367 -46.35 -0.96 0.33
#